data_91598465b572c86b58ed8ecb112d2707
#
_entry.id   91598465b572c86b58ed8ecb112d2707
#
_cell.length_a   1.000
_cell.length_b   1.000
_cell.length_c   1.000
_cell.angle_alpha   90.00
_cell.angle_beta   90.00
_cell.angle_gamma   90.00
#
_symmetry.space_group_name_H-M   'P 1'
#
loop_
_entity.id
_entity.type
_entity.pdbx_description
1 polymer ?
#
loop_
_entity_poly.entity_id
_entity_poly.type
_entity_poly.pdbx_seq_one_letter_code
_entity_poly.pdbx_strand_id
1 'polypeptide(L)'
;MICEKPITGYFGDGSDNIGKTVKKADMWAEMDAQLKELKAAIDESEGHFFYAEDFVYATPVQKAAEILRAKKSKIMFMNGIESIIGSTSEAASEWKNFGGGTMMRNGIHILSTMMYLKQVEAEARGEEIKVKSVMAEMGQISKVPLKEGERQYAQAHPNDVEDCANVILTFSDGSMCNIIGTDAVIGGSANHVTVACNDMKFQMNLTQNDLLKTYCCNDNGLDGVYWGELNPPKTGWNNVFVSDEVIRGYTGEMKAFLEAMEYGTTPETSFELAYEIIRVVYAAFRSAEEGRRIEL
;
A
#
# COMPACT_ATOMS: atom_id res chain seq x y z
N MET A 1 -4.97 21.49 -2.30
CA MET A 1 -4.81 20.41 -3.32
C MET A 1 -4.89 19.08 -2.60
N ILE A 2 -5.63 18.09 -3.13
CA ILE A 2 -5.64 16.70 -2.65
C ILE A 2 -4.88 15.90 -3.70
N CYS A 3 -3.90 15.12 -3.27
CA CYS A 3 -3.09 14.26 -4.12
C CYS A 3 -3.25 12.80 -3.70
N GLU A 4 -3.75 11.98 -4.62
CA GLU A 4 -3.86 10.53 -4.44
C GLU A 4 -2.48 9.87 -4.34
N LYS A 5 -2.49 8.70 -3.66
CA LYS A 5 -1.30 7.83 -3.64
C LYS A 5 -1.07 7.18 -5.03
N PRO A 6 0.20 6.96 -5.39
CA PRO A 6 1.40 7.47 -4.76
C PRO A 6 1.57 8.97 -5.04
N ILE A 7 2.19 9.70 -4.14
CA ILE A 7 2.42 11.15 -4.32
C ILE A 7 3.22 11.46 -5.60
N THR A 8 4.09 10.55 -6.00
CA THR A 8 4.85 10.56 -7.26
C THR A 8 5.43 9.18 -7.56
N GLY A 9 6.02 9.04 -8.75
CA GLY A 9 6.74 7.86 -9.21
C GLY A 9 7.70 8.22 -10.33
N TYR A 10 8.66 7.35 -10.63
CA TYR A 10 9.52 7.48 -11.79
C TYR A 10 8.79 6.98 -13.03
N PHE A 11 8.49 7.86 -13.97
CA PHE A 11 7.76 7.54 -15.19
C PHE A 11 8.65 7.55 -16.44
N GLY A 12 9.92 8.00 -16.30
CA GLY A 12 10.89 8.08 -17.40
C GLY A 12 10.52 9.14 -18.45
N ASP A 13 11.08 8.98 -19.63
CA ASP A 13 10.91 9.87 -20.78
C ASP A 13 9.89 9.37 -21.81
N GLY A 14 9.10 8.37 -21.46
CA GLY A 14 8.15 7.69 -22.34
C GLY A 14 8.71 6.43 -23.04
N SER A 15 9.97 6.09 -22.78
CA SER A 15 10.58 4.86 -23.30
C SER A 15 9.91 3.62 -22.71
N ASP A 16 9.91 2.53 -23.49
CA ASP A 16 9.40 1.24 -23.04
C ASP A 16 10.41 0.49 -22.16
N ASN A 17 9.91 -0.38 -21.29
CA ASN A 17 10.70 -1.26 -20.43
C ASN A 17 11.65 -0.55 -19.46
N ILE A 18 11.33 0.68 -19.06
CA ILE A 18 12.16 1.45 -18.11
C ILE A 18 12.35 0.72 -16.78
N GLY A 19 11.37 -0.09 -16.36
CA GLY A 19 11.48 -0.94 -15.19
C GLY A 19 12.61 -1.98 -15.25
N LYS A 20 13.07 -2.36 -16.47
CA LYS A 20 14.19 -3.28 -16.69
C LYS A 20 15.48 -2.57 -17.09
N THR A 21 15.39 -1.40 -17.71
CA THR A 21 16.55 -0.72 -18.33
C THR A 21 17.16 0.37 -17.47
N VAL A 22 16.39 0.99 -16.58
CA VAL A 22 16.86 2.05 -15.69
C VAL A 22 17.15 1.49 -14.30
N LYS A 23 18.31 1.81 -13.74
CA LYS A 23 18.68 1.38 -12.38
C LYS A 23 17.79 2.03 -11.34
N LYS A 24 17.38 1.27 -10.34
CA LYS A 24 16.48 1.78 -9.28
C LYS A 24 17.11 2.89 -8.43
N ALA A 25 18.44 2.88 -8.31
CA ALA A 25 19.19 3.97 -7.66
C ALA A 25 19.06 5.29 -8.43
N ASP A 26 19.09 5.25 -9.77
CA ASP A 26 18.94 6.43 -10.61
C ASP A 26 17.50 6.95 -10.58
N MET A 27 16.52 6.02 -10.60
CA MET A 27 15.10 6.36 -10.43
C MET A 27 14.87 7.10 -9.11
N TRP A 28 15.46 6.60 -8.00
CA TRP A 28 15.33 7.26 -6.70
C TRP A 28 15.95 8.65 -6.70
N ALA A 29 17.13 8.83 -7.31
CA ALA A 29 17.78 10.13 -7.34
C ALA A 29 16.92 11.21 -8.02
N GLU A 30 16.22 10.83 -9.10
CA GLU A 30 15.28 11.73 -9.78
C GLU A 30 14.03 11.98 -8.94
N MET A 31 13.45 10.94 -8.33
CA MET A 31 12.30 11.09 -7.45
C MET A 31 12.58 11.97 -6.24
N ASP A 32 13.74 11.79 -5.60
CA ASP A 32 14.17 12.61 -4.47
C ASP A 32 14.29 14.10 -4.86
N ALA A 33 14.81 14.40 -6.03
CA ALA A 33 14.87 15.76 -6.55
C ALA A 33 13.46 16.36 -6.77
N GLN A 34 12.57 15.62 -7.44
CA GLN A 34 11.19 16.04 -7.68
C GLN A 34 10.41 16.25 -6.37
N LEU A 35 10.58 15.36 -5.38
CA LEU A 35 9.92 15.49 -4.08
C LEU A 35 10.40 16.72 -3.31
N LYS A 36 11.69 17.08 -3.42
CA LYS A 36 12.24 18.32 -2.84
C LYS A 36 11.68 19.57 -3.50
N GLU A 37 11.54 19.56 -4.83
CA GLU A 37 10.88 20.65 -5.56
C GLU A 37 9.40 20.79 -5.17
N LEU A 38 8.68 19.67 -5.09
CA LEU A 38 7.29 19.66 -4.64
C LEU A 38 7.15 20.19 -3.21
N LYS A 39 8.05 19.78 -2.30
CA LYS A 39 8.06 20.29 -0.92
C LYS A 39 8.26 21.79 -0.88
N ALA A 40 9.22 22.30 -1.64
CA ALA A 40 9.46 23.75 -1.71
C ALA A 40 8.22 24.50 -2.21
N ALA A 41 7.57 23.99 -3.26
CA ALA A 41 6.34 24.60 -3.79
C ALA A 41 5.17 24.55 -2.78
N ILE A 42 5.06 23.48 -2.00
CA ILE A 42 4.07 23.36 -0.92
C ILE A 42 4.35 24.39 0.18
N ASP A 43 5.61 24.53 0.59
CA ASP A 43 6.02 25.46 1.66
C ASP A 43 5.87 26.94 1.27
N GLU A 44 5.99 27.26 -0.01
CA GLU A 44 5.75 28.61 -0.55
C GLU A 44 4.25 28.91 -0.77
N SER A 45 3.39 27.91 -0.76
CA SER A 45 1.96 28.05 -1.03
C SER A 45 1.19 28.49 0.22
N GLU A 46 0.24 29.41 0.05
CA GLU A 46 -0.77 29.73 1.10
C GLU A 46 -1.88 28.70 1.17
N GLY A 47 -1.92 27.73 0.26
CA GLY A 47 -2.94 26.68 0.18
C GLY A 47 -2.57 25.44 0.98
N HIS A 48 -3.57 24.58 1.20
CA HIS A 48 -3.36 23.29 1.85
C HIS A 48 -2.98 22.22 0.83
N PHE A 49 -2.02 21.37 1.20
CA PHE A 49 -1.70 20.13 0.51
C PHE A 49 -2.14 18.94 1.37
N PHE A 50 -2.89 18.00 0.79
CA PHE A 50 -3.36 16.79 1.45
C PHE A 50 -2.93 15.57 0.64
N TYR A 51 -2.30 14.61 1.32
CA TYR A 51 -1.95 13.32 0.75
C TYR A 51 -3.07 12.32 1.06
N ALA A 52 -3.71 11.80 0.01
CA ALA A 52 -4.79 10.84 0.14
C ALA A 52 -4.23 9.41 0.22
N GLU A 53 -4.43 8.78 1.38
CA GLU A 53 -4.09 7.39 1.67
C GLU A 53 -5.16 6.83 2.63
N ASP A 54 -6.20 6.29 2.05
CA ASP A 54 -7.42 5.88 2.73
C ASP A 54 -7.18 4.87 3.86
N PHE A 55 -6.24 3.92 3.70
CA PHE A 55 -5.96 2.89 4.71
C PHE A 55 -5.46 3.47 6.04
N VAL A 56 -4.80 4.61 6.04
CA VAL A 56 -4.44 5.31 7.28
C VAL A 56 -5.69 5.67 8.07
N TYR A 57 -6.77 6.08 7.38
CA TYR A 57 -8.04 6.49 7.99
C TYR A 57 -9.03 5.33 8.16
N ALA A 58 -8.68 4.11 7.77
CA ALA A 58 -9.52 2.94 7.97
C ALA A 58 -9.89 2.77 9.45
N THR A 59 -11.15 2.49 9.73
CA THR A 59 -11.67 2.48 11.10
C THR A 59 -10.92 1.54 12.05
N PRO A 60 -10.47 0.32 11.65
CA PRO A 60 -9.64 -0.51 12.51
C PRO A 60 -8.26 0.09 12.77
N VAL A 61 -7.66 0.80 11.80
CA VAL A 61 -6.35 1.44 11.95
C VAL A 61 -6.45 2.63 12.91
N GLN A 62 -7.46 3.48 12.76
CA GLN A 62 -7.69 4.60 13.66
C GLN A 62 -7.98 4.14 15.10
N LYS A 63 -8.72 3.03 15.28
CA LYS A 63 -8.93 2.47 16.61
C LYS A 63 -7.63 1.90 17.20
N ALA A 64 -6.79 1.25 16.42
CA ALA A 64 -5.47 0.79 16.85
C ALA A 64 -4.58 1.97 17.25
N ALA A 65 -4.57 3.05 16.48
CA ALA A 65 -3.83 4.28 16.77
C ALA A 65 -4.30 4.93 18.09
N GLU A 66 -5.63 5.04 18.31
CA GLU A 66 -6.21 5.53 19.57
C GLU A 66 -5.69 4.73 20.78
N ILE A 67 -5.70 3.39 20.68
CA ILE A 67 -5.24 2.51 21.75
C ILE A 67 -3.72 2.65 21.96
N LEU A 68 -2.94 2.74 20.88
CA LEU A 68 -1.48 2.97 20.97
C LEU A 68 -1.16 4.28 21.67
N ARG A 69 -1.84 5.38 21.31
CA ARG A 69 -1.68 6.68 22.00
C ARG A 69 -1.98 6.58 23.50
N ALA A 70 -3.08 5.92 23.85
CA ALA A 70 -3.52 5.79 25.24
C ALA A 70 -2.57 4.91 26.08
N LYS A 71 -2.16 3.75 25.54
CA LYS A 71 -1.32 2.78 26.27
C LYS A 71 0.17 3.07 26.17
N LYS A 72 0.60 3.79 25.14
CA LYS A 72 2.02 4.03 24.80
C LYS A 72 2.81 2.73 24.65
N SER A 73 2.16 1.70 24.10
CA SER A 73 2.75 0.38 23.92
C SER A 73 3.87 0.42 22.88
N LYS A 74 4.89 -0.45 23.05
CA LYS A 74 6.01 -0.57 22.12
C LYS A 74 5.69 -1.58 21.04
N ILE A 75 5.67 -1.16 19.79
CA ILE A 75 5.56 -2.07 18.66
C ILE A 75 6.88 -2.83 18.46
N MET A 76 6.81 -4.14 18.52
CA MET A 76 7.95 -5.05 18.34
C MET A 76 8.06 -5.56 16.92
N PHE A 77 6.91 -5.95 16.34
CA PHE A 77 6.85 -6.54 15.02
C PHE A 77 5.49 -6.26 14.36
N MET A 78 5.51 -6.00 13.06
CA MET A 78 4.30 -5.92 12.23
C MET A 78 4.42 -6.85 11.03
N ASN A 79 3.28 -7.39 10.60
CA ASN A 79 3.19 -8.16 9.37
C ASN A 79 1.89 -7.82 8.66
N GLY A 80 1.97 -7.57 7.36
CA GLY A 80 0.79 -7.24 6.58
C GLY A 80 0.89 -7.73 5.14
N ILE A 81 -0.27 -7.94 4.57
CA ILE A 81 -0.44 -8.37 3.19
C ILE A 81 -1.53 -7.57 2.52
N GLU A 82 -1.29 -7.19 1.29
CA GLU A 82 -2.31 -6.83 0.32
C GLU A 82 -2.16 -7.73 -0.90
N SER A 83 -3.20 -8.51 -1.15
CA SER A 83 -3.22 -9.44 -2.28
C SER A 83 -4.51 -9.31 -3.07
N ILE A 84 -4.39 -9.34 -4.38
CA ILE A 84 -5.49 -9.35 -5.33
C ILE A 84 -5.23 -10.36 -6.45
N ILE A 85 -6.27 -10.63 -7.25
CA ILE A 85 -6.16 -11.53 -8.40
C ILE A 85 -5.34 -10.93 -9.56
N GLY A 86 -5.06 -9.64 -9.51
CA GLY A 86 -4.38 -8.88 -10.55
C GLY A 86 -5.31 -7.94 -11.31
N SER A 87 -4.73 -7.08 -12.13
CA SER A 87 -5.45 -6.14 -13.00
C SER A 87 -5.49 -6.64 -14.43
N THR A 88 -6.64 -6.49 -15.09
CA THR A 88 -6.79 -6.70 -16.53
C THR A 88 -6.38 -5.48 -17.36
N SER A 89 -6.07 -4.35 -16.72
CA SER A 89 -5.61 -3.15 -17.40
C SER A 89 -4.20 -3.35 -17.95
N GLU A 90 -4.01 -3.13 -19.25
CA GLU A 90 -2.67 -3.16 -19.85
C GLU A 90 -1.71 -2.14 -19.22
N ALA A 91 -2.23 -0.99 -18.80
CA ALA A 91 -1.43 0.03 -18.09
C ALA A 91 -0.74 -0.52 -16.84
N ALA A 92 -1.35 -1.48 -16.13
CA ALA A 92 -0.79 -2.08 -14.94
C ALA A 92 0.42 -2.99 -15.19
N SER A 93 0.70 -3.33 -16.46
CA SER A 93 1.83 -4.16 -16.86
C SER A 93 3.14 -3.40 -17.01
N GLU A 94 3.10 -2.07 -17.12
CA GLU A 94 4.24 -1.24 -17.48
C GLU A 94 4.61 -0.23 -16.39
N TRP A 95 5.90 -0.16 -16.09
CA TRP A 95 6.46 0.75 -15.09
C TRP A 95 6.12 2.22 -15.35
N LYS A 96 6.24 2.67 -16.60
CA LYS A 96 6.01 4.06 -17.00
C LYS A 96 4.63 4.62 -16.66
N ASN A 97 3.65 3.75 -16.40
CA ASN A 97 2.28 4.15 -16.11
C ASN A 97 2.02 4.36 -14.60
N PHE A 98 2.75 3.64 -13.74
CA PHE A 98 2.51 3.64 -12.28
C PHE A 98 3.76 3.89 -11.43
N GLY A 99 4.95 3.96 -12.04
CA GLY A 99 6.21 4.13 -11.30
C GLY A 99 6.66 2.88 -10.53
N GLY A 100 6.09 1.71 -10.85
CA GLY A 100 6.35 0.42 -10.24
C GLY A 100 5.19 -0.56 -10.44
N GLY A 101 5.32 -1.76 -9.90
CA GLY A 101 4.30 -2.81 -9.98
C GLY A 101 3.39 -2.86 -8.75
N THR A 102 3.17 -4.08 -8.23
CA THR A 102 2.24 -4.30 -7.12
C THR A 102 2.64 -3.57 -5.85
N MET A 103 3.93 -3.40 -5.58
CA MET A 103 4.39 -2.68 -4.38
C MET A 103 3.96 -1.21 -4.42
N MET A 104 4.04 -0.56 -5.59
CA MET A 104 3.61 0.83 -5.78
C MET A 104 2.09 0.98 -5.84
N ARG A 105 1.38 -0.01 -6.42
CA ARG A 105 -0.06 0.08 -6.62
C ARG A 105 -0.86 -0.34 -5.39
N ASN A 106 -0.44 -1.43 -4.74
CA ASN A 106 -1.18 -2.09 -3.65
C ASN A 106 -0.37 -2.14 -2.34
N GLY A 107 0.82 -2.72 -2.34
CA GLY A 107 1.63 -2.88 -1.12
C GLY A 107 1.93 -1.57 -0.39
N ILE A 108 1.82 -0.44 -1.09
CA ILE A 108 1.96 0.90 -0.53
C ILE A 108 0.93 1.20 0.56
N HIS A 109 -0.30 0.70 0.47
CA HIS A 109 -1.34 0.90 1.49
C HIS A 109 -0.98 0.24 2.83
N ILE A 110 -0.45 -0.99 2.76
CA ILE A 110 0.02 -1.71 3.94
C ILE A 110 1.26 -1.04 4.54
N LEU A 111 2.19 -0.61 3.69
CA LEU A 111 3.35 0.16 4.11
C LEU A 111 2.93 1.45 4.82
N SER A 112 2.03 2.22 4.22
CA SER A 112 1.49 3.47 4.78
C SER A 112 0.85 3.27 6.14
N THR A 113 0.03 2.23 6.28
CA THR A 113 -0.59 1.84 7.55
C THR A 113 0.47 1.57 8.63
N MET A 114 1.51 0.80 8.30
CA MET A 114 2.56 0.45 9.27
C MET A 114 3.44 1.65 9.64
N MET A 115 3.79 2.48 8.66
CA MET A 115 4.56 3.70 8.88
C MET A 115 3.79 4.68 9.77
N TYR A 116 2.49 4.87 9.51
CA TYR A 116 1.63 5.68 10.37
C TYR A 116 1.55 5.16 11.81
N LEU A 117 1.35 3.85 12.02
CA LEU A 117 1.31 3.28 13.36
C LEU A 117 2.65 3.43 14.11
N LYS A 118 3.78 3.37 13.40
CA LYS A 118 5.10 3.66 13.96
C LYS A 118 5.27 5.14 14.31
N GLN A 119 4.72 6.04 13.51
CA GLN A 119 4.68 7.47 13.84
C GLN A 119 3.83 7.72 15.10
N VAL A 120 2.64 7.13 15.18
CA VAL A 120 1.77 7.22 16.39
C VAL A 120 2.49 6.70 17.64
N GLU A 121 3.20 5.58 17.54
CA GLU A 121 4.02 5.08 18.65
C GLU A 121 5.09 6.09 19.06
N ALA A 122 5.85 6.58 18.10
CA ALA A 122 6.95 7.53 18.33
C ALA A 122 6.44 8.80 19.05
N GLU A 123 5.36 9.38 18.55
CA GLU A 123 4.72 10.56 19.14
C GLU A 123 4.21 10.29 20.55
N ALA A 124 3.48 9.19 20.77
CA ALA A 124 2.91 8.83 22.06
C ALA A 124 3.98 8.58 23.14
N ARG A 125 5.14 8.10 22.74
CA ARG A 125 6.27 7.78 23.62
C ARG A 125 7.30 8.91 23.72
N GLY A 126 7.22 9.93 22.86
CA GLY A 126 8.24 10.99 22.77
C GLY A 126 9.58 10.48 22.26
N GLU A 127 9.56 9.47 21.37
CA GLU A 127 10.74 8.84 20.78
C GLU A 127 10.88 9.27 19.31
N GLU A 128 12.10 9.29 18.79
CA GLU A 128 12.35 9.44 17.36
C GLU A 128 12.59 8.05 16.76
N ILE A 129 11.67 7.60 15.90
CA ILE A 129 11.75 6.29 15.26
C ILE A 129 11.72 6.49 13.74
N LYS A 130 12.79 6.02 13.07
CA LYS A 130 12.94 6.11 11.61
C LYS A 130 13.14 4.73 11.00
N VAL A 131 12.85 4.58 9.72
CA VAL A 131 13.27 3.40 8.97
C VAL A 131 14.80 3.44 8.87
N LYS A 132 15.46 2.38 9.34
CA LYS A 132 16.90 2.23 9.32
C LYS A 132 17.37 1.51 8.06
N SER A 133 16.65 0.46 7.67
CA SER A 133 17.03 -0.33 6.49
C SER A 133 15.86 -1.09 5.88
N VAL A 134 16.02 -1.39 4.60
CA VAL A 134 15.05 -2.13 3.78
C VAL A 134 15.75 -3.33 3.14
N MET A 135 15.08 -4.48 3.15
CA MET A 135 15.46 -5.66 2.37
C MET A 135 14.22 -6.17 1.62
N ALA A 136 14.36 -6.49 0.35
CA ALA A 136 13.23 -6.93 -0.45
C ALA A 136 13.61 -8.03 -1.44
N GLU A 137 12.63 -8.90 -1.70
CA GLU A 137 12.61 -9.83 -2.82
C GLU A 137 11.36 -9.52 -3.66
N MET A 138 11.52 -9.39 -4.96
CA MET A 138 10.44 -9.05 -5.88
C MET A 138 10.53 -9.86 -7.15
N GLY A 139 9.38 -10.19 -7.74
CA GLY A 139 9.36 -11.00 -8.94
C GLY A 139 8.04 -10.97 -9.69
N GLN A 140 8.03 -11.71 -10.80
CA GLN A 140 6.85 -11.93 -11.64
C GLN A 140 6.35 -13.36 -11.43
N ILE A 141 5.69 -13.63 -10.29
CA ILE A 141 5.25 -14.99 -9.91
C ILE A 141 4.13 -15.52 -10.80
N SER A 142 3.34 -14.64 -11.45
CA SER A 142 2.36 -15.07 -12.45
C SER A 142 3.00 -15.72 -13.67
N LYS A 143 4.31 -15.51 -13.89
CA LYS A 143 5.08 -16.10 -15.00
C LYS A 143 5.85 -17.37 -14.62
N VAL A 144 5.62 -17.92 -13.41
CA VAL A 144 6.20 -19.21 -13.05
C VAL A 144 5.78 -20.27 -14.07
N PRO A 145 6.73 -21.04 -14.62
CA PRO A 145 6.43 -22.02 -15.67
C PRO A 145 5.41 -23.07 -15.22
N LEU A 146 4.41 -23.27 -16.04
CA LEU A 146 3.36 -24.29 -15.87
C LEU A 146 3.64 -25.48 -16.83
N LYS A 147 3.13 -26.66 -16.48
CA LYS A 147 3.20 -27.83 -17.34
C LYS A 147 2.15 -27.73 -18.45
N GLU A 148 2.35 -28.52 -19.51
CA GLU A 148 1.37 -28.64 -20.58
C GLU A 148 -0.03 -29.03 -20.01
N GLY A 149 -1.07 -28.27 -20.39
CA GLY A 149 -2.43 -28.45 -19.92
C GLY A 149 -2.78 -27.71 -18.61
N GLU A 150 -1.79 -27.17 -17.88
CA GLU A 150 -2.05 -26.29 -16.74
C GLU A 150 -2.38 -24.86 -17.22
N ARG A 151 -3.21 -24.15 -16.44
CA ARG A 151 -3.65 -22.79 -16.77
C ARG A 151 -3.40 -21.82 -15.61
N GLN A 152 -2.85 -20.64 -15.92
CA GLN A 152 -2.81 -19.52 -14.99
C GLN A 152 -4.18 -18.83 -14.95
N TYR A 153 -4.72 -18.67 -13.75
CA TYR A 153 -6.00 -18.01 -13.49
C TYR A 153 -5.85 -16.61 -12.88
N ALA A 154 -4.68 -16.26 -12.33
CA ALA A 154 -4.42 -14.89 -11.93
C ALA A 154 -4.45 -13.98 -13.16
N GLN A 155 -4.97 -12.76 -12.98
CA GLN A 155 -5.16 -11.81 -14.08
C GLN A 155 -3.92 -10.92 -14.31
N ALA A 156 -2.93 -11.02 -13.43
CA ALA A 156 -1.67 -10.27 -13.58
C ALA A 156 -0.93 -10.69 -14.85
N HIS A 157 -0.47 -9.71 -15.62
CA HIS A 157 0.31 -9.90 -16.84
C HIS A 157 1.46 -8.88 -16.92
N PRO A 158 2.38 -8.87 -15.92
CA PRO A 158 3.44 -7.86 -15.81
C PRO A 158 4.39 -7.92 -17.01
N ASN A 159 4.77 -6.76 -17.56
CA ASN A 159 5.82 -6.64 -18.55
C ASN A 159 7.15 -6.31 -17.89
N ASP A 160 7.31 -5.10 -17.38
CA ASP A 160 8.54 -4.60 -16.76
C ASP A 160 8.38 -4.18 -15.29
N VAL A 161 7.31 -4.66 -14.66
CA VAL A 161 6.99 -4.47 -13.24
C VAL A 161 6.95 -5.80 -12.50
N GLU A 162 7.03 -5.78 -11.19
CA GLU A 162 6.77 -6.93 -10.32
C GLU A 162 5.26 -7.13 -10.08
N ASP A 163 4.83 -8.37 -9.87
CA ASP A 163 3.49 -8.74 -9.43
C ASP A 163 3.49 -9.41 -8.04
N CYS A 164 4.67 -9.54 -7.45
CA CYS A 164 4.87 -9.96 -6.07
C CYS A 164 6.07 -9.23 -5.47
N ALA A 165 5.86 -8.67 -4.29
CA ALA A 165 6.88 -8.01 -3.49
C ALA A 165 6.80 -8.52 -2.04
N ASN A 166 7.95 -8.87 -1.47
CA ASN A 166 8.11 -9.17 -0.06
C ASN A 166 9.18 -8.24 0.51
N VAL A 167 8.78 -7.34 1.41
CA VAL A 167 9.62 -6.23 1.89
C VAL A 167 9.74 -6.31 3.40
N ILE A 168 10.96 -6.30 3.90
CA ILE A 168 11.28 -6.28 5.33
C ILE A 168 11.91 -4.94 5.66
N LEU A 169 11.32 -4.23 6.63
CA LEU A 169 11.90 -3.01 7.21
C LEU A 169 12.46 -3.30 8.60
N THR A 170 13.56 -2.65 8.91
CA THR A 170 14.09 -2.52 10.27
C THR A 170 14.06 -1.06 10.66
N PHE A 171 13.48 -0.74 11.82
CA PHE A 171 13.44 0.61 12.36
C PHE A 171 14.65 0.90 13.26
N SER A 172 14.92 2.17 13.53
CA SER A 172 16.04 2.63 14.36
C SER A 172 16.01 2.09 15.78
N ASP A 173 14.81 1.76 16.31
CA ASP A 173 14.58 1.16 17.61
C ASP A 173 14.75 -0.37 17.65
N GLY A 174 15.09 -0.99 16.51
CA GLY A 174 15.26 -2.42 16.36
C GLY A 174 13.98 -3.20 16.06
N SER A 175 12.80 -2.58 16.08
CA SER A 175 11.56 -3.22 15.66
C SER A 175 11.57 -3.47 14.13
N MET A 176 10.74 -4.42 13.69
CA MET A 176 10.72 -4.84 12.29
C MET A 176 9.30 -4.93 11.75
N CYS A 177 9.15 -4.81 10.44
CA CYS A 177 7.92 -5.20 9.79
C CYS A 177 8.17 -5.96 8.48
N ASN A 178 7.18 -6.77 8.10
CA ASN A 178 7.14 -7.47 6.83
C ASN A 178 5.87 -7.06 6.07
N ILE A 179 6.04 -6.69 4.81
CA ILE A 179 4.98 -6.25 3.90
C ILE A 179 4.98 -7.17 2.69
N ILE A 180 3.82 -7.72 2.35
CA ILE A 180 3.63 -8.50 1.15
C ILE A 180 2.61 -7.79 0.28
N GLY A 181 2.99 -7.47 -0.95
CA GLY A 181 2.10 -6.99 -2.01
C GLY A 181 2.08 -7.99 -3.15
N THR A 182 0.91 -8.42 -3.62
CA THR A 182 0.85 -9.32 -4.78
C THR A 182 -0.43 -9.19 -5.59
N ASP A 183 -0.28 -9.29 -6.89
CA ASP A 183 -1.34 -9.28 -7.90
C ASP A 183 -1.65 -10.68 -8.45
N ALA A 184 -1.07 -11.73 -7.91
CA ALA A 184 -1.09 -13.05 -8.50
C ALA A 184 -1.74 -14.11 -7.61
N VAL A 185 -2.62 -13.71 -6.68
CA VAL A 185 -3.32 -14.60 -5.75
C VAL A 185 -4.81 -14.65 -6.08
N ILE A 186 -5.28 -15.83 -6.47
CA ILE A 186 -6.71 -16.08 -6.72
C ILE A 186 -7.50 -16.21 -5.39
N GLY A 187 -8.80 -16.00 -5.44
CA GLY A 187 -9.69 -16.12 -4.29
C GLY A 187 -10.22 -14.79 -3.74
N GLY A 188 -9.97 -13.69 -4.43
CA GLY A 188 -10.39 -12.34 -4.05
C GLY A 188 -9.28 -11.55 -3.37
N SER A 189 -9.62 -10.36 -2.87
CA SER A 189 -8.69 -9.52 -2.13
C SER A 189 -8.49 -10.04 -0.70
N ALA A 190 -7.28 -9.88 -0.16
CA ALA A 190 -6.97 -10.14 1.25
C ALA A 190 -6.00 -9.07 1.76
N ASN A 191 -6.52 -8.17 2.61
CA ASN A 191 -5.79 -7.03 3.14
C ASN A 191 -5.81 -7.11 4.66
N HIS A 192 -4.69 -7.51 5.24
CA HIS A 192 -4.57 -7.76 6.68
C HIS A 192 -3.31 -7.14 7.23
N VAL A 193 -3.42 -6.56 8.45
CA VAL A 193 -2.26 -6.10 9.23
C VAL A 193 -2.33 -6.67 10.64
N THR A 194 -1.23 -7.29 11.06
CA THR A 194 -1.01 -7.73 12.43
C THR A 194 0.07 -6.88 13.06
N VAL A 195 -0.16 -6.39 14.28
CA VAL A 195 0.80 -5.62 15.08
C VAL A 195 1.00 -6.31 16.41
N ALA A 196 2.23 -6.72 16.69
CA ALA A 196 2.63 -7.30 17.97
C ALA A 196 3.37 -6.24 18.79
N CYS A 197 2.82 -5.87 19.94
CA CYS A 197 3.43 -4.97 20.91
C CYS A 197 4.03 -5.75 22.08
N ASN A 198 4.71 -5.04 22.97
CA ASN A 198 5.25 -5.64 24.20
C ASN A 198 4.17 -6.16 25.16
N ASP A 199 2.95 -5.61 25.11
CA ASP A 199 1.88 -5.86 26.06
C ASP A 199 0.51 -6.14 25.41
N MET A 200 0.42 -6.15 24.05
CA MET A 200 -0.81 -6.43 23.32
C MET A 200 -0.54 -6.80 21.87
N LYS A 201 -1.62 -7.20 21.17
CA LYS A 201 -1.60 -7.53 19.76
C LYS A 201 -2.85 -6.98 19.06
N PHE A 202 -2.68 -6.44 17.87
CA PHE A 202 -3.78 -6.14 16.96
C PHE A 202 -3.81 -7.11 15.79
N GLN A 203 -5.01 -7.43 15.33
CA GLN A 203 -5.25 -8.08 14.04
C GLN A 203 -6.33 -7.27 13.33
N MET A 204 -5.97 -6.61 12.26
CA MET A 204 -6.85 -5.74 11.49
C MET A 204 -7.15 -6.38 10.14
N ASN A 205 -8.43 -6.50 9.83
CA ASN A 205 -8.90 -6.88 8.50
C ASN A 205 -9.30 -5.59 7.76
N LEU A 206 -8.60 -5.31 6.67
CA LEU A 206 -8.83 -4.16 5.78
C LEU A 206 -9.34 -4.64 4.42
N THR A 207 -9.72 -5.93 4.35
CA THR A 207 -10.16 -6.58 3.10
C THR A 207 -11.48 -6.00 2.64
N GLN A 208 -11.51 -5.55 1.41
CA GLN A 208 -12.75 -5.31 0.67
C GLN A 208 -13.51 -6.63 0.55
N ASN A 209 -14.85 -6.54 0.50
CA ASN A 209 -15.69 -7.70 0.24
C ASN A 209 -15.61 -8.82 1.30
N ASP A 210 -15.32 -8.50 2.57
CA ASP A 210 -15.35 -9.48 3.66
C ASP A 210 -16.48 -9.23 4.68
N LEU A 211 -17.46 -8.40 4.30
CA LEU A 211 -18.61 -8.04 5.14
C LEU A 211 -19.82 -8.93 4.90
N LEU A 212 -19.95 -9.49 3.70
CA LEU A 212 -21.09 -10.33 3.31
C LEU A 212 -20.60 -11.55 2.55
N LYS A 213 -20.95 -12.73 3.05
CA LYS A 213 -20.78 -14.02 2.36
C LYS A 213 -22.13 -14.53 1.88
N THR A 214 -22.20 -14.96 0.64
CA THR A 214 -23.38 -15.55 0.03
C THR A 214 -23.08 -16.91 -0.53
N TYR A 215 -24.12 -17.74 -0.62
CA TYR A 215 -24.09 -18.97 -1.42
C TYR A 215 -25.22 -18.91 -2.43
N CYS A 216 -24.91 -18.84 -3.71
CA CYS A 216 -25.89 -18.85 -4.79
C CYS A 216 -25.78 -20.17 -5.60
N CYS A 217 -26.89 -20.86 -5.76
CA CYS A 217 -26.95 -22.08 -6.59
C CYS A 217 -26.82 -21.76 -8.09
N ASN A 218 -27.27 -20.57 -8.48
CA ASN A 218 -27.18 -20.03 -9.84
C ASN A 218 -27.14 -18.52 -9.79
N ASP A 219 -26.90 -17.86 -10.92
CA ASP A 219 -26.81 -16.40 -11.06
C ASP A 219 -28.07 -15.73 -11.62
N ASN A 220 -29.18 -16.46 -11.69
CA ASN A 220 -30.46 -15.96 -12.21
C ASN A 220 -30.90 -14.69 -11.45
N GLY A 221 -31.19 -13.63 -12.19
CA GLY A 221 -31.65 -12.37 -11.63
C GLY A 221 -30.55 -11.45 -11.08
N LEU A 222 -29.26 -11.85 -11.17
CA LEU A 222 -28.13 -11.07 -10.66
C LEU A 222 -27.44 -10.17 -11.71
N ASP A 223 -27.98 -10.07 -12.93
CA ASP A 223 -27.35 -9.31 -14.01
C ASP A 223 -27.18 -7.82 -13.67
N GLY A 224 -28.15 -7.22 -12.97
CA GLY A 224 -28.11 -5.83 -12.53
C GLY A 224 -27.48 -5.58 -11.17
N VAL A 225 -26.98 -6.62 -10.50
CA VAL A 225 -26.37 -6.50 -9.17
C VAL A 225 -24.84 -6.38 -9.31
N TYR A 226 -24.29 -5.28 -8.78
CA TYR A 226 -22.84 -5.15 -8.68
C TYR A 226 -22.32 -6.15 -7.64
N TRP A 227 -21.47 -7.06 -8.06
CA TRP A 227 -21.02 -8.19 -7.24
C TRP A 227 -19.64 -7.95 -6.62
N GLY A 228 -18.82 -7.15 -7.28
CA GLY A 228 -17.48 -6.77 -6.85
C GLY A 228 -16.60 -6.36 -8.01
N GLU A 229 -15.47 -5.73 -7.69
CA GLU A 229 -14.40 -5.48 -8.65
C GLU A 229 -13.87 -6.81 -9.21
N LEU A 230 -13.24 -6.75 -10.38
CA LEU A 230 -12.59 -7.90 -11.03
C LEU A 230 -13.55 -9.05 -11.37
N ASN A 231 -14.85 -8.77 -11.50
CA ASN A 231 -15.87 -9.71 -11.98
C ASN A 231 -15.80 -11.11 -11.32
N PRO A 232 -15.93 -11.23 -10.00
CA PRO A 232 -15.91 -12.53 -9.35
C PRO A 232 -17.08 -13.39 -9.80
N PRO A 233 -16.99 -14.73 -9.68
CA PRO A 233 -18.11 -15.60 -9.99
C PRO A 233 -19.31 -15.30 -9.07
N LYS A 234 -20.54 -15.43 -9.57
CA LYS A 234 -21.78 -15.17 -8.81
C LYS A 234 -22.38 -16.45 -8.21
N THR A 235 -21.80 -17.61 -8.45
CA THR A 235 -22.27 -18.91 -7.98
C THR A 235 -21.35 -19.53 -6.96
N GLY A 236 -21.88 -20.41 -6.10
CA GLY A 236 -21.16 -20.99 -4.98
C GLY A 236 -20.99 -20.01 -3.82
N TRP A 237 -20.06 -20.29 -2.92
CA TRP A 237 -19.69 -19.37 -1.85
C TRP A 237 -18.88 -18.19 -2.38
N ASN A 238 -19.33 -17.00 -2.08
CA ASN A 238 -18.72 -15.75 -2.50
C ASN A 238 -18.68 -14.73 -1.36
N ASN A 239 -17.63 -13.94 -1.32
CA ASN A 239 -17.62 -12.66 -0.65
C ASN A 239 -18.16 -11.60 -1.62
N VAL A 240 -19.24 -10.92 -1.24
CA VAL A 240 -19.93 -9.95 -2.08
C VAL A 240 -19.53 -8.55 -1.66
N PHE A 241 -19.29 -7.68 -2.64
CA PHE A 241 -19.02 -6.28 -2.36
C PHE A 241 -20.21 -5.63 -1.62
N VAL A 242 -19.88 -4.99 -0.54
CA VAL A 242 -20.75 -4.10 0.22
C VAL A 242 -20.02 -2.77 0.32
N SER A 243 -20.75 -1.67 0.16
CA SER A 243 -20.21 -0.33 0.33
C SER A 243 -19.43 -0.20 1.65
N ASP A 244 -18.15 0.09 1.57
CA ASP A 244 -17.21 0.02 2.69
C ASP A 244 -16.41 1.32 2.92
N GLU A 245 -16.84 2.42 2.34
CA GLU A 245 -16.12 3.71 2.33
C GLU A 245 -15.75 4.19 3.75
N VAL A 246 -16.62 3.92 4.72
CA VAL A 246 -16.37 4.28 6.12
C VAL A 246 -15.31 3.37 6.73
N ILE A 247 -15.40 2.06 6.48
CA ILE A 247 -14.48 1.06 7.07
C ILE A 247 -13.10 1.21 6.46
N ARG A 248 -13.00 1.44 5.15
CA ARG A 248 -11.74 1.63 4.43
C ARG A 248 -11.06 2.96 4.68
N GLY A 249 -11.78 3.97 5.16
CA GLY A 249 -11.19 5.24 5.54
C GLY A 249 -11.54 6.44 4.69
N TYR A 250 -12.13 6.29 3.49
CA TYR A 250 -12.44 7.42 2.60
C TYR A 250 -13.23 8.53 3.29
N THR A 251 -14.25 8.16 4.07
CA THR A 251 -15.04 9.14 4.82
C THR A 251 -14.20 9.83 5.90
N GLY A 252 -13.37 9.07 6.61
CA GLY A 252 -12.46 9.60 7.65
C GLY A 252 -11.41 10.55 7.06
N GLU A 253 -10.83 10.17 5.95
CA GLU A 253 -9.86 10.96 5.20
C GLU A 253 -10.41 12.31 4.76
N MET A 254 -11.57 12.31 4.07
CA MET A 254 -12.23 13.54 3.63
C MET A 254 -12.63 14.42 4.82
N LYS A 255 -13.08 13.82 5.92
CA LYS A 255 -13.38 14.55 7.16
C LYS A 255 -12.12 15.23 7.71
N ALA A 256 -11.00 14.51 7.82
CA ALA A 256 -9.74 15.08 8.32
C ALA A 256 -9.25 16.25 7.46
N PHE A 257 -9.38 16.15 6.13
CA PHE A 257 -9.02 17.25 5.21
C PHE A 257 -9.93 18.47 5.37
N LEU A 258 -11.23 18.26 5.52
CA LEU A 258 -12.18 19.36 5.78
C LEU A 258 -11.92 20.03 7.14
N GLU A 259 -11.66 19.25 8.19
CA GLU A 259 -11.30 19.77 9.51
C GLU A 259 -9.97 20.55 9.48
N ALA A 260 -8.99 20.09 8.70
CA ALA A 260 -7.73 20.82 8.49
C ALA A 260 -7.96 22.18 7.81
N MET A 261 -8.83 22.24 6.81
CA MET A 261 -9.17 23.50 6.14
C MET A 261 -9.97 24.45 7.03
N GLU A 262 -10.88 23.94 7.84
CA GLU A 262 -11.78 24.78 8.68
C GLU A 262 -11.09 25.21 9.98
N TYR A 263 -10.36 24.32 10.62
CA TYR A 263 -9.82 24.53 11.98
C TYR A 263 -8.31 24.60 12.07
N GLY A 264 -7.59 24.41 10.95
CA GLY A 264 -6.13 24.39 10.93
C GLY A 264 -5.52 23.17 11.63
N THR A 265 -6.24 22.04 11.72
CA THR A 265 -5.70 20.79 12.26
C THR A 265 -4.70 20.16 11.28
N THR A 266 -3.86 19.26 11.74
CA THR A 266 -2.93 18.51 10.90
C THR A 266 -3.52 17.14 10.63
N PRO A 267 -3.75 16.76 9.35
CA PRO A 267 -4.18 15.41 9.00
C PRO A 267 -3.13 14.36 9.35
N GLU A 268 -3.55 13.12 9.57
CA GLU A 268 -2.66 11.98 9.82
C GLU A 268 -1.71 11.70 8.66
N THR A 269 -2.14 11.99 7.43
CA THR A 269 -1.33 11.83 6.22
C THR A 269 -0.69 13.16 5.82
N SER A 270 0.58 13.30 6.18
CA SER A 270 1.39 14.48 5.83
C SER A 270 2.23 14.24 4.57
N PHE A 271 2.80 15.32 4.02
CA PHE A 271 3.80 15.24 2.96
C PHE A 271 5.03 14.42 3.42
N GLU A 272 5.45 14.60 4.65
CA GLU A 272 6.60 13.90 5.22
C GLU A 272 6.36 12.39 5.27
N LEU A 273 5.15 11.96 5.64
CA LEU A 273 4.77 10.54 5.59
C LEU A 273 4.81 10.02 4.15
N ALA A 274 4.23 10.75 3.20
CA ALA A 274 4.23 10.39 1.78
C ALA A 274 5.65 10.29 1.21
N TYR A 275 6.52 11.26 1.55
CA TYR A 275 7.93 11.26 1.16
C TYR A 275 8.67 10.01 1.67
N GLU A 276 8.55 9.69 2.96
CA GLU A 276 9.19 8.52 3.55
C GLU A 276 8.66 7.21 2.96
N ILE A 277 7.37 7.14 2.65
CA ILE A 277 6.77 5.98 1.98
C ILE A 277 7.42 5.75 0.61
N ILE A 278 7.51 6.78 -0.25
CA ILE A 278 8.14 6.66 -1.57
C ILE A 278 9.62 6.31 -1.44
N ARG A 279 10.33 6.93 -0.49
CA ARG A 279 11.73 6.61 -0.18
C ARG A 279 11.91 5.12 0.14
N VAL A 280 11.04 4.56 0.98
CA VAL A 280 11.06 3.13 1.34
C VAL A 280 10.72 2.24 0.15
N VAL A 281 9.73 2.61 -0.67
CA VAL A 281 9.35 1.83 -1.87
C VAL A 281 10.51 1.74 -2.86
N TYR A 282 11.18 2.86 -3.17
CA TYR A 282 12.32 2.84 -4.08
C TYR A 282 13.56 2.17 -3.47
N ALA A 283 13.75 2.26 -2.14
CA ALA A 283 14.78 1.46 -1.46
C ALA A 283 14.47 -0.05 -1.54
N ALA A 284 13.20 -0.45 -1.50
CA ALA A 284 12.79 -1.84 -1.69
C ALA A 284 13.04 -2.31 -3.14
N PHE A 285 12.69 -1.53 -4.15
CA PHE A 285 13.04 -1.82 -5.54
C PHE A 285 14.55 -1.96 -5.74
N ARG A 286 15.32 -1.05 -5.17
CA ARG A 286 16.77 -1.10 -5.22
C ARG A 286 17.33 -2.32 -4.49
N SER A 287 16.77 -2.68 -3.33
CA SER A 287 17.16 -3.87 -2.58
C SER A 287 16.98 -5.15 -3.39
N ALA A 288 15.81 -5.28 -4.05
CA ALA A 288 15.53 -6.41 -4.91
C ALA A 288 16.45 -6.47 -6.14
N GLU A 289 16.76 -5.31 -6.76
CA GLU A 289 17.67 -5.22 -7.90
C GLU A 289 19.13 -5.58 -7.54
N GLU A 290 19.60 -5.06 -6.39
CA GLU A 290 21.00 -5.25 -5.96
C GLU A 290 21.22 -6.52 -5.13
N GLY A 291 20.16 -7.24 -4.73
CA GLY A 291 20.24 -8.45 -3.90
C GLY A 291 20.84 -8.22 -2.51
N ARG A 292 20.65 -7.02 -1.95
CA ARG A 292 21.21 -6.64 -0.65
C ARG A 292 20.33 -5.70 0.13
N ARG A 293 20.60 -5.61 1.43
CA ARG A 293 19.99 -4.60 2.30
C ARG A 293 20.41 -3.18 1.90
N ILE A 294 19.46 -2.26 1.88
CA ILE A 294 19.67 -0.83 1.69
C ILE A 294 19.52 -0.13 3.04
N GLU A 295 20.55 0.57 3.48
CA GLU A 295 20.49 1.46 4.65
C GLU A 295 19.92 2.82 4.21
N LEU A 296 19.08 3.44 5.09
CA LEU A 296 18.37 4.70 4.83
C LEU A 296 18.81 5.83 5.77
#